data_890d3dde17adbf2b556318aef9922dd3
#
_entry.id   890d3dde17adbf2b556318aef9922dd3
#
_cell.length_a   1.000
_cell.length_b   1.000
_cell.length_c   1.000
_cell.angle_alpha   90.00
_cell.angle_beta   90.00
_cell.angle_gamma   90.00
#
_symmetry.space_group_name_H-M   'P 1'
#
loop_
_entity.id
_entity.type
_entity.pdbx_description
1 polymer ?
#
loop_
_entity_poly.entity_id
_entity_poly.type
_entity_poly.pdbx_seq_one_letter_code
_entity_poly.pdbx_strand_id
1 'polypeptide(L)'
;MATTDEIIGKTAPSRLVDHNLVDREVESLCGGMVRYEKRPAKRRDGSTAEGLFNAWIVLNNPKQYNSYTTDMIKALILAFRRASVDREVNAVVFTGTGDKAFCTGGNTKEYAEYYAGNPQEYRQYMRLFNDMVSSILGCDKPVICRVNGMRIGGGQEIGMACDFTIAQDLANFGQAGPKHGSAAIGGATDFLPVMIGCEQAMVSGTLCEPFSAHKAARLGIVSGLVPALKIGGSFVANPTVITDRMLDEYGRGVHGDFRTGAAYKEGLAAIKGGEVDLSLLDAAVEELCAKLLETFPECMTKSLEELRKPKLSAWNANKENSRAWLALNMMNEARAGFRAFNEGTKETGREIDFVKLRQGLARGIPWSEQLIDGLIAALLARRSER
;
A
#
# COMPACT_ATOMS: atom_id res chain seq x y z
N MET A 1 37.79 -20.62 -27.64
CA MET A 1 36.56 -19.91 -27.29
C MET A 1 36.82 -19.20 -25.97
N ALA A 2 36.45 -17.94 -25.85
CA ALA A 2 36.56 -17.20 -24.59
C ALA A 2 35.65 -17.87 -23.55
N THR A 3 36.07 -17.91 -22.30
CA THR A 3 35.25 -18.41 -21.19
C THR A 3 34.12 -17.42 -20.89
N THR A 4 33.07 -17.87 -20.20
CA THR A 4 31.98 -17.00 -19.78
C THR A 4 32.48 -15.80 -18.95
N ASP A 5 33.44 -16.03 -18.06
CA ASP A 5 34.05 -14.99 -17.22
C ASP A 5 34.83 -13.97 -18.03
N GLU A 6 35.57 -14.41 -19.08
CA GLU A 6 36.25 -13.49 -20.00
C GLU A 6 35.29 -12.63 -20.84
N ILE A 7 34.10 -13.16 -21.16
CA ILE A 7 33.08 -12.41 -21.89
C ILE A 7 32.36 -11.41 -20.96
N ILE A 8 32.00 -11.85 -19.76
CA ILE A 8 31.30 -11.02 -18.76
C ILE A 8 32.23 -9.91 -18.22
N GLY A 9 33.53 -10.20 -18.05
CA GLY A 9 34.53 -9.25 -17.56
C GLY A 9 34.90 -8.14 -18.56
N LYS A 10 34.43 -8.20 -19.81
CA LYS A 10 34.66 -7.15 -20.80
C LYS A 10 33.73 -5.97 -20.54
N THR A 11 34.29 -4.76 -20.62
CA THR A 11 33.53 -3.52 -20.59
C THR A 11 32.38 -3.57 -21.60
N ALA A 12 31.19 -3.18 -21.19
CA ALA A 12 30.03 -3.11 -22.06
C ALA A 12 30.35 -2.36 -23.35
N PRO A 13 29.91 -2.81 -24.53
CA PRO A 13 30.12 -2.11 -25.77
C PRO A 13 29.61 -0.68 -25.66
N SER A 14 30.45 0.30 -26.05
CA SER A 14 30.11 1.72 -26.03
C SER A 14 28.89 2.12 -26.88
N ARG A 15 28.40 1.19 -27.69
CA ARG A 15 27.20 1.34 -28.52
C ARG A 15 25.86 1.04 -27.82
N LEU A 16 25.86 0.59 -26.55
CA LEU A 16 24.62 0.41 -25.80
C LEU A 16 24.00 1.76 -25.49
N VAL A 17 22.73 1.93 -25.92
CA VAL A 17 21.96 3.14 -25.65
C VAL A 17 21.41 3.08 -24.23
N ASP A 18 21.57 4.16 -23.48
CA ASP A 18 20.90 4.33 -22.20
C ASP A 18 19.44 4.74 -22.43
N HIS A 19 18.50 3.94 -21.94
CA HIS A 19 17.06 4.19 -22.01
C HIS A 19 16.52 4.84 -20.74
N ASN A 20 17.38 5.24 -19.81
CA ASN A 20 16.96 5.94 -18.61
C ASN A 20 16.43 7.33 -18.98
N LEU A 21 15.14 7.58 -18.73
CA LEU A 21 14.50 8.88 -18.96
C LEU A 21 14.76 9.87 -17.84
N VAL A 22 15.40 9.43 -16.75
CA VAL A 22 15.53 10.19 -15.51
C VAL A 22 16.99 10.13 -15.03
N ASP A 23 17.70 11.19 -15.22
CA ASP A 23 19.06 11.41 -14.67
C ASP A 23 19.06 12.26 -13.38
N ARG A 24 17.88 12.49 -12.81
CA ARG A 24 17.69 13.25 -11.58
C ARG A 24 17.65 12.34 -10.37
N GLU A 25 18.10 12.85 -9.24
CA GLU A 25 17.96 12.18 -7.96
C GLU A 25 16.51 12.21 -7.50
N VAL A 26 15.97 11.03 -7.17
CA VAL A 26 14.59 10.85 -6.71
C VAL A 26 14.31 11.66 -5.45
N GLU A 27 15.26 11.69 -4.53
CA GLU A 27 15.18 12.38 -3.24
C GLU A 27 15.04 13.89 -3.37
N SER A 28 15.60 14.49 -4.43
CA SER A 28 15.52 15.93 -4.66
C SER A 28 14.12 16.44 -4.94
N LEU A 29 13.20 15.56 -5.37
CA LEU A 29 11.82 15.94 -5.69
C LEU A 29 10.91 16.07 -4.46
N CYS A 30 11.24 15.42 -3.35
CA CYS A 30 10.39 15.35 -2.17
C CYS A 30 11.15 15.50 -0.86
N GLY A 31 12.37 16.07 -0.87
CA GLY A 31 13.15 16.28 0.34
C GLY A 31 13.50 14.99 1.09
N GLY A 32 13.71 13.88 0.39
CA GLY A 32 14.05 12.59 0.96
C GLY A 32 12.86 11.80 1.55
N MET A 33 11.61 12.24 1.32
CA MET A 33 10.43 11.49 1.74
C MET A 33 10.17 10.25 0.87
N VAL A 34 10.87 10.09 -0.25
CA VAL A 34 11.04 8.85 -1.01
C VAL A 34 12.53 8.64 -1.18
N ARG A 35 13.03 7.45 -0.82
CA ARG A 35 14.42 7.07 -1.02
C ARG A 35 14.53 5.99 -2.08
N TYR A 36 15.55 6.07 -2.90
CA TYR A 36 15.91 5.06 -3.89
C TYR A 36 17.30 4.52 -3.56
N GLU A 37 17.38 3.25 -3.16
CA GLU A 37 18.60 2.62 -2.70
C GLU A 37 18.90 1.39 -3.58
N LYS A 38 20.12 1.27 -4.12
CA LYS A 38 20.60 0.03 -4.75
C LYS A 38 21.34 -0.77 -3.69
N ARG A 39 20.76 -1.90 -3.28
CA ARG A 39 21.37 -2.82 -2.33
C ARG A 39 21.92 -4.03 -3.08
N PRO A 40 23.15 -4.51 -2.80
CA PRO A 40 23.75 -5.66 -3.48
C PRO A 40 22.81 -6.86 -3.45
N ALA A 41 22.59 -7.50 -4.60
CA ALA A 41 21.81 -8.72 -4.69
C ALA A 41 22.62 -9.88 -4.10
N LYS A 42 21.93 -10.79 -3.40
CA LYS A 42 22.54 -11.99 -2.82
C LYS A 42 22.04 -13.24 -3.52
N ARG A 43 22.93 -14.23 -3.61
CA ARG A 43 22.62 -15.60 -4.02
C ARG A 43 21.97 -16.35 -2.87
N ARG A 44 21.43 -17.52 -3.11
CA ARG A 44 20.81 -18.38 -2.07
C ARG A 44 21.79 -18.82 -0.99
N ASP A 45 23.07 -18.94 -1.30
CA ASP A 45 24.12 -19.27 -0.34
C ASP A 45 24.56 -18.08 0.52
N GLY A 46 23.95 -16.90 0.32
CA GLY A 46 24.23 -15.65 1.02
C GLY A 46 25.38 -14.84 0.41
N SER A 47 26.09 -15.36 -0.59
CA SER A 47 27.16 -14.62 -1.27
C SER A 47 26.59 -13.49 -2.11
N THR A 48 27.37 -12.40 -2.27
CA THR A 48 26.97 -11.27 -3.10
C THR A 48 27.11 -11.62 -4.59
N ALA A 49 26.09 -11.29 -5.37
CA ALA A 49 26.13 -11.30 -6.82
C ALA A 49 26.75 -9.97 -7.30
N GLU A 50 28.06 -9.94 -7.52
CA GLU A 50 28.77 -8.71 -7.87
C GLU A 50 28.17 -8.03 -9.12
N GLY A 51 28.05 -6.70 -9.09
CA GLY A 51 27.47 -5.90 -10.17
C GLY A 51 25.94 -5.97 -10.30
N LEU A 52 25.25 -6.76 -9.44
CA LEU A 52 23.80 -6.87 -9.44
C LEU A 52 23.21 -6.35 -8.13
N PHE A 53 22.03 -5.75 -8.23
CA PHE A 53 21.39 -5.06 -7.11
C PHE A 53 19.88 -5.35 -7.06
N ASN A 54 19.31 -5.18 -5.88
CA ASN A 54 17.88 -4.97 -5.72
C ASN A 54 17.62 -3.49 -5.45
N ALA A 55 16.71 -2.87 -6.20
CA ALA A 55 16.33 -1.48 -5.99
C ALA A 55 15.30 -1.39 -4.86
N TRP A 56 15.62 -0.67 -3.79
CA TRP A 56 14.71 -0.42 -2.68
C TRP A 56 14.10 0.97 -2.85
N ILE A 57 12.78 1.01 -3.01
CA ILE A 57 11.98 2.24 -3.06
C ILE A 57 11.28 2.35 -1.72
N VAL A 58 11.65 3.35 -0.92
CA VAL A 58 11.23 3.47 0.48
C VAL A 58 10.42 4.74 0.69
N LEU A 59 9.17 4.59 1.09
CA LEU A 59 8.33 5.67 1.61
C LEU A 59 8.86 6.10 2.97
N ASN A 60 9.27 7.35 3.11
CA ASN A 60 9.95 7.86 4.29
C ASN A 60 9.19 9.04 4.93
N ASN A 61 7.96 8.81 5.28
CA ASN A 61 7.09 9.74 6.01
C ASN A 61 6.48 9.06 7.26
N PRO A 62 7.31 8.50 8.17
CA PRO A 62 6.82 7.67 9.28
C PRO A 62 5.93 8.43 10.28
N LYS A 63 6.09 9.76 10.40
CA LYS A 63 5.24 10.60 11.27
C LYS A 63 3.78 10.63 10.81
N GLN A 64 3.52 10.36 9.55
CA GLN A 64 2.18 10.28 8.95
C GLN A 64 1.90 8.89 8.37
N TYR A 65 2.43 7.82 9.00
CA TYR A 65 2.22 6.44 8.59
C TYR A 65 2.56 6.19 7.12
N ASN A 66 3.63 6.85 6.62
CA ASN A 66 4.10 6.77 5.24
C ASN A 66 3.02 7.15 4.19
N SER A 67 2.08 8.02 4.56
CA SER A 67 1.16 8.61 3.59
C SER A 67 1.93 9.44 2.57
N TYR A 68 1.52 9.35 1.30
CA TYR A 68 2.21 10.03 0.21
C TYR A 68 1.59 11.39 -0.11
N THR A 69 2.45 12.36 -0.34
CA THR A 69 2.12 13.69 -0.87
C THR A 69 2.22 13.70 -2.40
N THR A 70 1.79 14.80 -3.02
CA THR A 70 1.91 15.01 -4.47
C THR A 70 3.37 14.87 -4.94
N ASP A 71 4.33 15.45 -4.21
CA ASP A 71 5.75 15.35 -4.57
C ASP A 71 6.32 13.94 -4.37
N MET A 72 5.87 13.21 -3.35
CA MET A 72 6.21 11.80 -3.20
C MET A 72 5.70 10.96 -4.36
N ILE A 73 4.50 11.22 -4.89
CA ILE A 73 3.98 10.52 -6.07
C ILE A 73 4.89 10.75 -7.29
N LYS A 74 5.32 11.99 -7.54
CA LYS A 74 6.27 12.30 -8.62
C LYS A 74 7.58 11.52 -8.45
N ALA A 75 8.13 11.52 -7.24
CA ALA A 75 9.34 10.78 -6.92
C ALA A 75 9.18 9.26 -7.11
N LEU A 76 8.04 8.70 -6.74
CA LEU A 76 7.73 7.26 -6.95
C LEU A 76 7.67 6.90 -8.43
N ILE A 77 7.00 7.72 -9.28
CA ILE A 77 6.96 7.50 -10.74
C ILE A 77 8.39 7.39 -11.28
N LEU A 78 9.26 8.35 -10.91
CA LEU A 78 10.64 8.36 -11.35
C LEU A 78 11.43 7.16 -10.82
N ALA A 79 11.27 6.81 -9.55
CA ALA A 79 11.94 5.66 -8.93
C ALA A 79 11.61 4.34 -9.64
N PHE A 80 10.34 4.08 -9.93
CA PHE A 80 9.92 2.88 -10.67
C PHE A 80 10.41 2.88 -12.11
N ARG A 81 10.37 4.04 -12.80
CA ARG A 81 10.91 4.17 -14.16
C ARG A 81 12.42 3.93 -14.19
N ARG A 82 13.16 4.49 -13.25
CA ARG A 82 14.60 4.27 -13.10
C ARG A 82 14.92 2.79 -12.86
N ALA A 83 14.24 2.15 -11.90
CA ALA A 83 14.44 0.74 -11.61
C ALA A 83 14.13 -0.16 -12.82
N SER A 84 13.05 0.16 -13.56
CA SER A 84 12.59 -0.61 -14.72
C SER A 84 13.66 -0.75 -15.80
N VAL A 85 14.38 0.35 -16.12
CA VAL A 85 15.37 0.37 -17.21
C VAL A 85 16.80 0.05 -16.77
N ASP A 86 17.06 -0.03 -15.46
CA ASP A 86 18.40 -0.30 -14.93
C ASP A 86 18.76 -1.79 -15.12
N ARG A 87 19.83 -2.03 -15.92
CA ARG A 87 20.28 -3.39 -16.25
C ARG A 87 20.91 -4.13 -15.07
N GLU A 88 21.41 -3.39 -14.08
CA GLU A 88 22.00 -3.97 -12.88
C GLU A 88 20.95 -4.35 -11.82
N VAL A 89 19.69 -3.92 -11.99
CA VAL A 89 18.60 -4.21 -11.04
C VAL A 89 17.94 -5.54 -11.36
N ASN A 90 17.96 -6.46 -10.39
CA ASN A 90 17.30 -7.76 -10.45
C ASN A 90 15.82 -7.66 -10.07
N ALA A 91 15.50 -7.02 -8.94
CA ALA A 91 14.16 -6.89 -8.41
C ALA A 91 13.97 -5.52 -7.75
N VAL A 92 12.71 -5.09 -7.62
CA VAL A 92 12.33 -3.89 -6.87
C VAL A 92 11.68 -4.28 -5.56
N VAL A 93 12.14 -3.73 -4.43
CA VAL A 93 11.52 -3.87 -3.12
C VAL A 93 10.86 -2.54 -2.75
N PHE A 94 9.54 -2.53 -2.69
CA PHE A 94 8.75 -1.35 -2.32
C PHE A 94 8.29 -1.48 -0.87
N THR A 95 8.65 -0.51 -0.02
CA THR A 95 8.39 -0.59 1.43
C THR A 95 8.21 0.80 2.06
N GLY A 96 7.85 0.82 3.34
CA GLY A 96 7.81 2.03 4.17
C GLY A 96 8.89 2.02 5.26
N THR A 97 9.25 3.20 5.77
CA THR A 97 10.15 3.35 6.92
C THR A 97 9.44 2.97 8.22
N GLY A 98 10.16 2.30 9.12
CA GLY A 98 9.68 1.90 10.46
C GLY A 98 8.87 0.61 10.44
N ASP A 99 8.14 0.37 11.52
CA ASP A 99 7.39 -0.86 11.80
C ASP A 99 5.86 -0.66 11.86
N LYS A 100 5.39 0.58 11.77
CA LYS A 100 3.96 0.92 11.97
C LYS A 100 3.13 0.82 10.71
N ALA A 101 3.67 1.22 9.57
CA ALA A 101 2.93 1.23 8.32
C ALA A 101 3.84 1.04 7.11
N PHE A 102 3.39 0.25 6.17
CA PHE A 102 3.84 0.33 4.79
C PHE A 102 3.41 1.68 4.21
N CYS A 103 2.09 1.92 4.16
CA CYS A 103 1.48 3.16 3.69
C CYS A 103 0.00 3.20 4.06
N THR A 104 -0.51 4.36 4.45
CA THR A 104 -1.94 4.57 4.74
C THR A 104 -2.67 5.40 3.68
N GLY A 105 -2.08 5.54 2.49
CA GLY A 105 -2.69 6.24 1.36
C GLY A 105 -2.22 7.67 1.20
N GLY A 106 -3.02 8.49 0.53
CA GLY A 106 -2.70 9.88 0.28
C GLY A 106 -2.72 10.75 1.55
N ASN A 107 -2.03 11.86 1.49
CA ASN A 107 -1.95 12.78 2.62
C ASN A 107 -3.26 13.53 2.83
N THR A 108 -4.03 13.13 3.85
CA THR A 108 -5.36 13.72 4.13
C THR A 108 -5.30 15.18 4.51
N LYS A 109 -4.17 15.67 5.03
CA LYS A 109 -3.97 17.10 5.30
C LYS A 109 -3.87 17.89 4.00
N GLU A 110 -3.03 17.41 3.05
CA GLU A 110 -2.94 17.99 1.71
C GLU A 110 -4.30 17.98 1.00
N TYR A 111 -5.08 16.90 1.17
CA TYR A 111 -6.43 16.80 0.61
C TYR A 111 -7.39 17.84 1.19
N ALA A 112 -7.41 17.99 2.51
CA ALA A 112 -8.30 18.95 3.18
C ALA A 112 -7.92 20.41 2.92
N GLU A 113 -6.62 20.72 2.92
CA GLU A 113 -6.13 22.10 2.85
C GLU A 113 -6.02 22.64 1.41
N TYR A 114 -5.70 21.77 0.43
CA TYR A 114 -5.44 22.21 -0.95
C TYR A 114 -6.46 21.68 -1.96
N TYR A 115 -6.79 20.39 -1.93
CA TYR A 115 -7.62 19.77 -2.96
C TYR A 115 -9.12 19.87 -2.70
N ALA A 116 -9.54 19.91 -1.44
CA ALA A 116 -10.96 20.06 -1.10
C ALA A 116 -11.54 21.38 -1.63
N GLY A 117 -12.57 21.28 -2.44
CA GLY A 117 -13.15 22.44 -3.15
C GLY A 117 -12.44 22.81 -4.47
N ASN A 118 -11.35 22.14 -4.82
CA ASN A 118 -10.57 22.36 -6.06
C ASN A 118 -10.59 21.13 -6.97
N PRO A 119 -11.72 20.78 -7.60
CA PRO A 119 -11.89 19.53 -8.33
C PRO A 119 -10.93 19.38 -9.52
N GLN A 120 -10.58 20.47 -10.23
CA GLN A 120 -9.64 20.39 -11.35
C GLN A 120 -8.21 20.13 -10.89
N GLU A 121 -7.79 20.72 -9.76
CA GLU A 121 -6.49 20.44 -9.15
C GLU A 121 -6.41 18.97 -8.68
N TYR A 122 -7.46 18.47 -8.02
CA TYR A 122 -7.51 17.08 -7.62
C TYR A 122 -7.54 16.13 -8.84
N ARG A 123 -8.18 16.53 -9.92
CA ARG A 123 -8.15 15.77 -11.18
C ARG A 123 -6.74 15.64 -11.75
N GLN A 124 -5.88 16.66 -11.62
CA GLN A 124 -4.47 16.61 -12.01
C GLN A 124 -3.66 15.75 -11.04
N TYR A 125 -3.89 15.87 -9.74
CA TYR A 125 -3.31 14.99 -8.74
C TYR A 125 -3.61 13.50 -9.04
N MET A 126 -4.87 13.18 -9.35
CA MET A 126 -5.26 11.82 -9.70
C MET A 126 -4.66 11.34 -11.04
N ARG A 127 -4.23 12.23 -11.93
CA ARG A 127 -3.42 11.85 -13.09
C ARG A 127 -2.06 11.33 -12.64
N LEU A 128 -1.39 12.05 -11.76
CA LEU A 128 -0.10 11.60 -11.19
C LEU A 128 -0.26 10.28 -10.42
N PHE A 129 -1.36 10.13 -9.66
CA PHE A 129 -1.64 8.87 -8.97
C PHE A 129 -1.80 7.70 -9.95
N ASN A 130 -2.58 7.88 -11.02
CA ASN A 130 -2.75 6.89 -12.07
C ASN A 130 -1.42 6.54 -12.76
N ASP A 131 -0.56 7.52 -12.98
CA ASP A 131 0.77 7.33 -13.57
C ASP A 131 1.69 6.55 -12.61
N MET A 132 1.61 6.81 -11.30
CA MET A 132 2.34 6.04 -10.28
C MET A 132 1.91 4.58 -10.27
N VAL A 133 0.61 4.27 -10.19
CA VAL A 133 0.09 2.89 -10.22
C VAL A 133 0.48 2.21 -11.53
N SER A 134 0.36 2.93 -12.66
CA SER A 134 0.77 2.40 -13.98
C SER A 134 2.27 2.15 -14.06
N SER A 135 3.10 2.94 -13.38
CA SER A 135 4.56 2.73 -13.33
C SER A 135 4.94 1.50 -12.51
N ILE A 136 4.17 1.16 -11.46
CA ILE A 136 4.34 -0.09 -10.71
C ILE A 136 3.95 -1.29 -11.58
N LEU A 137 2.75 -1.25 -12.16
CA LEU A 137 2.23 -2.33 -13.02
C LEU A 137 3.05 -2.55 -14.30
N GLY A 138 3.67 -1.49 -14.83
CA GLY A 138 4.48 -1.52 -16.04
C GLY A 138 5.99 -1.61 -15.80
N CYS A 139 6.43 -1.91 -14.58
CA CYS A 139 7.86 -2.07 -14.28
C CYS A 139 8.37 -3.38 -14.90
N ASP A 140 9.48 -3.34 -15.66
CA ASP A 140 10.08 -4.53 -16.31
C ASP A 140 10.81 -5.45 -15.31
N LYS A 141 10.85 -5.07 -14.04
CA LYS A 141 11.40 -5.86 -12.94
C LYS A 141 10.28 -6.42 -12.08
N PRO A 142 10.46 -7.57 -11.42
CA PRO A 142 9.54 -8.03 -10.40
C PRO A 142 9.50 -7.04 -9.23
N VAL A 143 8.29 -6.66 -8.82
CA VAL A 143 8.05 -5.70 -7.74
C VAL A 143 7.52 -6.44 -6.51
N ILE A 144 8.28 -6.37 -5.42
CA ILE A 144 7.96 -7.00 -4.14
C ILE A 144 7.49 -5.92 -3.16
N CYS A 145 6.24 -6.00 -2.72
CA CYS A 145 5.72 -5.18 -1.63
C CYS A 145 6.16 -5.79 -0.30
N ARG A 146 7.15 -5.18 0.36
CA ARG A 146 7.57 -5.53 1.72
C ARG A 146 6.70 -4.78 2.71
N VAL A 147 5.76 -5.47 3.35
CA VAL A 147 4.76 -4.87 4.22
C VAL A 147 5.25 -4.87 5.67
N ASN A 148 5.81 -3.75 6.08
CA ASN A 148 6.38 -3.51 7.41
C ASN A 148 5.36 -3.04 8.46
N GLY A 149 4.07 -2.96 8.12
CA GLY A 149 2.99 -2.51 9.00
C GLY A 149 1.70 -2.28 8.23
N MET A 150 0.84 -1.37 8.69
CA MET A 150 -0.46 -1.09 8.06
C MET A 150 -0.35 -0.79 6.57
N ARG A 151 -1.19 -1.43 5.77
CA ARG A 151 -1.36 -1.21 4.33
C ARG A 151 -2.83 -0.91 4.04
N ILE A 152 -3.20 0.38 4.13
CA ILE A 152 -4.59 0.83 4.18
C ILE A 152 -4.88 1.87 3.08
N GLY A 153 -6.11 1.87 2.55
CA GLY A 153 -6.58 2.84 1.56
C GLY A 153 -5.73 2.84 0.29
N GLY A 154 -5.26 4.01 -0.14
CA GLY A 154 -4.33 4.12 -1.27
C GLY A 154 -3.02 3.34 -1.08
N GLY A 155 -2.59 3.11 0.17
CA GLY A 155 -1.47 2.21 0.48
C GLY A 155 -1.78 0.75 0.13
N GLN A 156 -3.02 0.29 0.37
CA GLN A 156 -3.46 -1.02 -0.08
C GLN A 156 -3.50 -1.09 -1.61
N GLU A 157 -3.94 -0.02 -2.28
CA GLU A 157 -4.05 0.05 -3.74
C GLU A 157 -2.69 -0.06 -4.43
N ILE A 158 -1.70 0.76 -4.03
CA ILE A 158 -0.34 0.70 -4.58
C ILE A 158 0.38 -0.61 -4.23
N GLY A 159 0.11 -1.18 -3.05
CA GLY A 159 0.67 -2.46 -2.65
C GLY A 159 0.11 -3.63 -3.47
N MET A 160 -1.17 -3.60 -3.88
CA MET A 160 -1.76 -4.61 -4.76
C MET A 160 -1.31 -4.47 -6.22
N ALA A 161 -0.82 -3.30 -6.63
CA ALA A 161 -0.21 -3.12 -7.95
C ALA A 161 1.11 -3.91 -8.09
N CYS A 162 1.80 -4.21 -6.98
CA CYS A 162 3.01 -5.03 -6.96
C CYS A 162 2.73 -6.50 -7.36
N ASP A 163 3.79 -7.28 -7.63
CA ASP A 163 3.69 -8.68 -8.07
C ASP A 163 3.61 -9.64 -6.89
N PHE A 164 4.42 -9.38 -5.87
CA PHE A 164 4.50 -10.19 -4.67
C PHE A 164 4.25 -9.32 -3.44
N THR A 165 3.68 -9.92 -2.41
CA THR A 165 3.53 -9.27 -1.09
C THR A 165 4.11 -10.19 -0.02
N ILE A 166 5.17 -9.73 0.65
CA ILE A 166 5.70 -10.35 1.86
C ILE A 166 5.35 -9.44 3.04
N ALA A 167 4.68 -9.97 4.04
CA ALA A 167 4.18 -9.18 5.16
C ALA A 167 4.63 -9.72 6.52
N GLN A 168 4.83 -8.82 7.46
CA GLN A 168 4.87 -9.17 8.87
C GLN A 168 3.44 -9.37 9.41
N ASP A 169 3.27 -10.24 10.39
CA ASP A 169 1.95 -10.74 10.82
C ASP A 169 1.12 -9.78 11.70
N LEU A 170 1.74 -8.71 12.23
CA LEU A 170 1.01 -7.63 12.91
C LEU A 170 0.42 -6.61 11.94
N ALA A 171 0.70 -6.71 10.63
CA ALA A 171 0.17 -5.80 9.63
C ALA A 171 -1.34 -5.96 9.46
N ASN A 172 -2.00 -4.83 9.15
CA ASN A 172 -3.41 -4.79 8.80
C ASN A 172 -3.59 -4.28 7.37
N PHE A 173 -4.59 -4.82 6.68
CA PHE A 173 -4.91 -4.53 5.28
C PHE A 173 -6.35 -4.06 5.16
N GLY A 174 -6.66 -3.16 4.27
CA GLY A 174 -8.03 -2.75 4.04
C GLY A 174 -8.20 -1.43 3.32
N GLN A 175 -9.46 -1.03 3.19
CA GLN A 175 -9.88 0.23 2.60
C GLN A 175 -10.43 1.16 3.66
N ALA A 176 -10.45 2.47 3.37
CA ALA A 176 -10.94 3.49 4.29
C ALA A 176 -11.82 4.54 3.58
N GLY A 177 -11.81 4.57 2.25
CA GLY A 177 -12.44 5.62 1.44
C GLY A 177 -13.87 5.95 1.84
N PRO A 178 -14.82 5.02 1.84
CA PRO A 178 -16.23 5.29 2.17
C PRO A 178 -16.48 5.90 3.55
N LYS A 179 -15.60 5.70 4.51
CA LYS A 179 -15.68 6.31 5.84
C LYS A 179 -15.10 7.71 5.91
N HIS A 180 -14.28 8.10 4.90
CA HIS A 180 -13.60 9.37 4.88
C HIS A 180 -13.95 10.23 3.65
N GLY A 181 -15.11 9.98 3.04
CA GLY A 181 -15.60 10.76 1.91
C GLY A 181 -14.86 10.49 0.60
N SER A 182 -14.35 9.28 0.40
CA SER A 182 -13.70 8.85 -0.84
C SER A 182 -14.21 7.47 -1.25
N ALA A 183 -13.72 6.93 -2.33
CA ALA A 183 -14.02 5.57 -2.77
C ALA A 183 -12.71 4.79 -3.02
N ALA A 184 -12.78 3.47 -2.95
CA ALA A 184 -11.65 2.57 -3.12
C ALA A 184 -11.28 2.36 -4.60
N ILE A 185 -11.28 3.44 -5.40
CA ILE A 185 -11.16 3.40 -6.88
C ILE A 185 -9.81 3.87 -7.42
N GLY A 186 -8.79 3.87 -6.57
CA GLY A 186 -7.39 4.00 -6.98
C GLY A 186 -6.72 2.65 -7.28
N GLY A 187 -7.51 1.65 -7.61
CA GLY A 187 -7.07 0.29 -7.96
C GLY A 187 -7.73 -0.82 -7.13
N ALA A 188 -8.28 -0.54 -5.95
CA ALA A 188 -8.84 -1.61 -5.12
C ALA A 188 -10.06 -2.27 -5.77
N THR A 189 -10.95 -1.52 -6.39
CA THR A 189 -12.09 -2.06 -7.14
C THR A 189 -11.67 -2.84 -8.39
N ASP A 190 -10.46 -2.60 -8.87
CA ASP A 190 -9.90 -3.29 -10.04
C ASP A 190 -9.14 -4.56 -9.65
N PHE A 191 -8.41 -4.53 -8.51
CA PHE A 191 -7.49 -5.60 -8.13
C PHE A 191 -8.10 -6.59 -7.13
N LEU A 192 -8.88 -6.12 -6.14
CA LEU A 192 -9.45 -7.00 -5.11
C LEU A 192 -10.33 -8.11 -5.69
N PRO A 193 -11.29 -7.84 -6.63
CA PRO A 193 -12.12 -8.90 -7.18
C PRO A 193 -11.31 -10.01 -7.87
N VAL A 194 -10.17 -9.65 -8.48
CA VAL A 194 -9.27 -10.61 -9.12
C VAL A 194 -8.50 -11.45 -8.09
N MET A 195 -8.14 -10.84 -6.95
CA MET A 195 -7.32 -11.49 -5.94
C MET A 195 -8.15 -12.35 -4.96
N ILE A 196 -9.33 -11.88 -4.55
CA ILE A 196 -10.09 -12.46 -3.43
C ILE A 196 -11.56 -12.75 -3.74
N GLY A 197 -12.00 -12.52 -4.98
CA GLY A 197 -13.40 -12.66 -5.39
C GLY A 197 -14.26 -11.45 -4.98
N CYS A 198 -15.41 -11.30 -5.66
CA CYS A 198 -16.26 -10.12 -5.54
C CYS A 198 -16.82 -9.90 -4.14
N GLU A 199 -17.28 -10.97 -3.45
CA GLU A 199 -17.89 -10.85 -2.12
C GLU A 199 -16.92 -10.29 -1.08
N GLN A 200 -15.71 -10.82 -0.99
CA GLN A 200 -14.69 -10.31 -0.07
C GLN A 200 -14.21 -8.92 -0.45
N ALA A 201 -14.17 -8.61 -1.75
CA ALA A 201 -13.86 -7.28 -2.24
C ALA A 201 -14.94 -6.26 -1.83
N MET A 202 -16.24 -6.62 -1.87
CA MET A 202 -17.35 -5.79 -1.37
C MET A 202 -17.19 -5.47 0.11
N VAL A 203 -16.94 -6.47 0.96
CA VAL A 203 -16.73 -6.28 2.40
C VAL A 203 -15.59 -5.27 2.64
N SER A 204 -14.42 -5.46 2.01
CA SER A 204 -13.30 -4.55 2.19
C SER A 204 -13.57 -3.16 1.64
N GLY A 205 -14.10 -3.08 0.41
CA GLY A 205 -14.23 -1.81 -0.33
C GLY A 205 -15.38 -0.92 0.16
N THR A 206 -16.47 -1.50 0.68
CA THR A 206 -17.67 -0.76 1.08
C THR A 206 -17.81 -0.59 2.58
N LEU A 207 -17.50 -1.61 3.38
CA LEU A 207 -17.63 -1.58 4.84
C LEU A 207 -16.35 -1.07 5.52
N CYS A 208 -15.23 -1.05 4.80
CA CYS A 208 -13.91 -0.67 5.32
C CYS A 208 -13.48 -1.54 6.51
N GLU A 209 -13.89 -2.80 6.54
CA GLU A 209 -13.44 -3.76 7.56
C GLU A 209 -11.99 -4.16 7.28
N PRO A 210 -11.09 -4.04 8.27
CA PRO A 210 -9.70 -4.41 8.08
C PRO A 210 -9.54 -5.94 8.06
N PHE A 211 -8.61 -6.41 7.23
CA PHE A 211 -8.11 -7.78 7.27
C PHE A 211 -6.82 -7.83 8.08
N SER A 212 -6.65 -8.83 8.94
CA SER A 212 -5.34 -9.15 9.49
C SER A 212 -4.41 -9.67 8.37
N ALA A 213 -3.11 -9.67 8.61
CA ALA A 213 -2.14 -10.26 7.68
C ALA A 213 -2.40 -11.75 7.43
N HIS A 214 -2.84 -12.50 8.44
CA HIS A 214 -3.22 -13.91 8.31
C HIS A 214 -4.47 -14.10 7.42
N LYS A 215 -5.50 -13.26 7.60
CA LYS A 215 -6.68 -13.28 6.71
C LYS A 215 -6.31 -12.88 5.28
N ALA A 216 -5.48 -11.86 5.12
CA ALA A 216 -4.99 -11.42 3.82
C ALA A 216 -4.18 -12.50 3.10
N ALA A 217 -3.36 -13.27 3.84
CA ALA A 217 -2.65 -14.42 3.30
C ALA A 217 -3.61 -15.55 2.88
N ARG A 218 -4.58 -15.89 3.74
CA ARG A 218 -5.61 -16.91 3.43
C ARG A 218 -6.43 -16.55 2.19
N LEU A 219 -6.70 -15.27 1.97
CA LEU A 219 -7.49 -14.78 0.84
C LEU A 219 -6.66 -14.63 -0.46
N GLY A 220 -5.33 -14.68 -0.40
CA GLY A 220 -4.46 -14.55 -1.57
C GLY A 220 -3.91 -13.15 -1.84
N ILE A 221 -4.08 -12.21 -0.91
CA ILE A 221 -3.49 -10.85 -1.02
C ILE A 221 -1.99 -10.87 -0.68
N VAL A 222 -1.57 -11.79 0.19
CA VAL A 222 -0.20 -11.91 0.71
C VAL A 222 0.39 -13.23 0.25
N SER A 223 1.57 -13.19 -0.37
CA SER A 223 2.29 -14.35 -0.88
C SER A 223 3.16 -15.04 0.20
N GLY A 224 3.67 -14.26 1.14
CA GLY A 224 4.50 -14.75 2.25
C GLY A 224 4.22 -13.97 3.54
N LEU A 225 4.14 -14.70 4.64
CA LEU A 225 3.82 -14.16 5.95
C LEU A 225 4.85 -14.63 6.98
N VAL A 226 5.35 -13.70 7.78
CA VAL A 226 6.33 -13.99 8.84
C VAL A 226 5.93 -13.33 10.16
N PRO A 227 6.23 -13.93 11.32
CA PRO A 227 6.01 -13.30 12.60
C PRO A 227 6.99 -12.12 12.80
N ALA A 228 6.52 -11.10 13.53
CA ALA A 228 7.34 -9.94 13.86
C ALA A 228 7.36 -9.62 15.34
N LEU A 229 6.46 -10.20 16.14
CA LEU A 229 6.45 -9.97 17.60
C LEU A 229 7.43 -10.90 18.30
N LYS A 230 8.32 -10.33 19.09
CA LYS A 230 9.16 -11.06 20.04
C LYS A 230 8.67 -10.87 21.48
N ILE A 231 8.51 -11.99 22.18
CA ILE A 231 8.24 -12.03 23.64
C ILE A 231 9.29 -12.94 24.27
N GLY A 232 10.02 -12.41 25.26
CA GLY A 232 11.10 -13.16 25.87
C GLY A 232 12.20 -13.60 24.89
N GLY A 233 12.45 -12.82 23.83
CA GLY A 233 13.47 -13.11 22.82
C GLY A 233 13.04 -14.09 21.72
N SER A 234 11.85 -14.69 21.81
CA SER A 234 11.33 -15.64 20.81
C SER A 234 10.23 -15.01 19.96
N PHE A 235 10.22 -15.30 18.66
CA PHE A 235 9.11 -14.92 17.78
C PHE A 235 7.84 -15.67 18.13
N VAL A 236 6.74 -14.94 18.21
CA VAL A 236 5.39 -15.48 18.46
C VAL A 236 4.42 -14.99 17.38
N ALA A 237 3.39 -15.80 17.09
CA ALA A 237 2.33 -15.39 16.17
C ALA A 237 1.53 -14.21 16.76
N ASN A 238 0.90 -13.42 15.90
CA ASN A 238 0.08 -12.28 16.29
C ASN A 238 -1.00 -12.69 17.32
N PRO A 239 -0.91 -12.25 18.58
CA PRO A 239 -1.82 -12.69 19.65
C PRO A 239 -3.23 -12.09 19.54
N THR A 240 -3.44 -11.07 18.69
CA THR A 240 -4.75 -10.46 18.45
C THR A 240 -5.59 -11.21 17.42
N VAL A 241 -5.03 -12.27 16.80
CA VAL A 241 -5.61 -12.98 15.65
C VAL A 241 -5.79 -14.46 16.00
N ILE A 242 -6.83 -15.08 15.44
CA ILE A 242 -7.04 -16.52 15.54
C ILE A 242 -6.09 -17.22 14.56
N THR A 243 -5.07 -17.90 15.10
CA THR A 243 -4.05 -18.63 14.29
C THR A 243 -3.99 -20.12 14.64
N ASP A 244 -4.71 -20.52 15.70
CA ASP A 244 -4.69 -21.84 16.31
C ASP A 244 -5.72 -22.81 15.70
N ARG A 245 -6.66 -22.31 14.89
CA ARG A 245 -7.69 -23.13 14.22
C ARG A 245 -8.10 -22.54 12.88
N MET A 246 -8.54 -23.40 11.98
CA MET A 246 -9.03 -23.01 10.64
C MET A 246 -10.53 -22.72 10.63
N LEU A 247 -11.33 -23.51 11.37
CA LEU A 247 -12.78 -23.44 11.41
C LEU A 247 -13.27 -23.22 12.84
N ASP A 248 -14.45 -22.63 12.97
CA ASP A 248 -15.20 -22.61 14.23
C ASP A 248 -16.12 -23.84 14.37
N GLU A 249 -16.91 -23.88 15.46
CA GLU A 249 -17.87 -24.95 15.76
C GLU A 249 -19.02 -25.08 14.74
N TYR A 250 -19.20 -24.07 13.88
CA TYR A 250 -20.21 -24.07 12.80
C TYR A 250 -19.60 -24.34 11.42
N GLY A 251 -18.30 -24.66 11.33
CA GLY A 251 -17.60 -24.90 10.08
C GLY A 251 -17.25 -23.64 9.30
N ARG A 252 -17.31 -22.44 9.91
CA ARG A 252 -16.90 -21.19 9.27
C ARG A 252 -15.40 -21.00 9.38
N GLY A 253 -14.78 -20.52 8.30
CA GLY A 253 -13.34 -20.21 8.27
C GLY A 253 -13.01 -19.00 9.16
N VAL A 254 -12.32 -19.22 10.27
CA VAL A 254 -11.97 -18.18 11.26
C VAL A 254 -10.48 -17.91 11.37
N HIS A 255 -9.63 -18.73 10.76
CA HIS A 255 -8.19 -18.47 10.75
C HIS A 255 -7.89 -17.11 10.13
N GLY A 256 -7.21 -16.25 10.87
CA GLY A 256 -6.92 -14.89 10.45
C GLY A 256 -7.96 -13.85 10.88
N ASP A 257 -9.09 -14.23 11.44
CA ASP A 257 -10.02 -13.26 12.00
C ASP A 257 -9.48 -12.70 13.32
N PHE A 258 -9.79 -11.44 13.62
CA PHE A 258 -9.41 -10.85 14.90
C PHE A 258 -10.14 -11.52 16.05
N ARG A 259 -9.42 -11.73 17.16
CA ARG A 259 -10.02 -12.11 18.43
C ARG A 259 -10.95 -10.98 18.90
N THR A 260 -11.87 -11.28 19.78
CA THR A 260 -12.84 -10.31 20.33
C THR A 260 -12.77 -10.25 21.86
N GLY A 261 -13.36 -9.21 22.45
CA GLY A 261 -13.52 -9.08 23.90
C GLY A 261 -12.20 -9.06 24.68
N ALA A 262 -12.10 -9.85 25.73
CA ALA A 262 -10.93 -9.94 26.62
C ALA A 262 -9.70 -10.44 25.87
N ALA A 263 -9.84 -11.49 25.05
CA ALA A 263 -8.72 -12.09 24.33
C ALA A 263 -8.03 -11.10 23.35
N TYR A 264 -8.81 -10.21 22.72
CA TYR A 264 -8.25 -9.16 21.88
C TYR A 264 -7.46 -8.13 22.71
N LYS A 265 -8.00 -7.73 23.86
CA LYS A 265 -7.32 -6.77 24.78
C LYS A 265 -6.03 -7.33 25.34
N GLU A 266 -6.03 -8.61 25.72
CA GLU A 266 -4.82 -9.33 26.17
C GLU A 266 -3.78 -9.41 25.06
N GLY A 267 -4.20 -9.70 23.82
CA GLY A 267 -3.33 -9.69 22.65
C GLY A 267 -2.69 -8.31 22.40
N LEU A 268 -3.45 -7.22 22.51
CA LEU A 268 -2.91 -5.86 22.42
C LEU A 268 -1.91 -5.54 23.55
N ALA A 269 -2.18 -6.00 24.78
CA ALA A 269 -1.25 -5.83 25.89
C ALA A 269 0.07 -6.60 25.65
N ALA A 270 -0.01 -7.82 25.12
CA ALA A 270 1.16 -8.61 24.73
C ALA A 270 1.99 -7.92 23.65
N ILE A 271 1.36 -7.37 22.61
CA ILE A 271 2.07 -6.59 21.56
C ILE A 271 2.75 -5.36 22.18
N LYS A 272 2.07 -4.65 23.07
CA LYS A 272 2.63 -3.46 23.72
C LYS A 272 3.82 -3.78 24.63
N GLY A 273 3.82 -4.97 25.26
CA GLY A 273 4.89 -5.44 26.15
C GLY A 273 6.03 -6.17 25.42
N GLY A 274 5.87 -6.49 24.15
CA GLY A 274 6.85 -7.16 23.33
C GLY A 274 7.69 -6.21 22.48
N GLU A 275 8.56 -6.78 21.67
CA GLU A 275 9.42 -6.08 20.72
C GLU A 275 8.98 -6.43 19.28
N VAL A 276 8.91 -5.45 18.38
CA VAL A 276 8.69 -5.68 16.96
C VAL A 276 10.04 -5.78 16.26
N ASP A 277 10.35 -6.97 15.74
CA ASP A 277 11.58 -7.28 15.00
C ASP A 277 11.23 -7.70 13.57
N LEU A 278 11.72 -6.94 12.60
CA LEU A 278 11.45 -7.15 11.18
C LEU A 278 12.54 -8.00 10.47
N SER A 279 13.47 -8.58 11.19
CA SER A 279 14.57 -9.36 10.61
C SER A 279 14.09 -10.56 9.78
N LEU A 280 13.02 -11.24 10.22
CA LEU A 280 12.42 -12.32 9.43
C LEU A 280 11.75 -11.81 8.16
N LEU A 281 11.17 -10.60 8.19
CA LEU A 281 10.61 -9.98 7.01
C LEU A 281 11.70 -9.63 6.00
N ASP A 282 12.83 -9.09 6.46
CA ASP A 282 13.97 -8.79 5.60
C ASP A 282 14.55 -10.07 4.99
N ALA A 283 14.73 -11.11 5.79
CA ALA A 283 15.22 -12.41 5.32
C ALA A 283 14.30 -13.04 4.26
N ALA A 284 12.97 -13.01 4.47
CA ALA A 284 12.02 -13.56 3.52
C ALA A 284 12.00 -12.79 2.18
N VAL A 285 12.14 -11.46 2.22
CA VAL A 285 12.25 -10.63 1.01
C VAL A 285 13.57 -10.93 0.29
N GLU A 286 14.68 -11.04 1.00
CA GLU A 286 15.98 -11.34 0.42
C GLU A 286 15.99 -12.74 -0.21
N GLU A 287 15.39 -13.74 0.44
CA GLU A 287 15.23 -15.08 -0.12
C GLU A 287 14.41 -15.07 -1.42
N LEU A 288 13.32 -14.28 -1.48
CA LEU A 288 12.54 -14.14 -2.71
C LEU A 288 13.37 -13.47 -3.83
N CYS A 289 14.11 -12.41 -3.51
CA CYS A 289 15.01 -11.76 -4.47
C CYS A 289 16.08 -12.73 -4.99
N ALA A 290 16.65 -13.58 -4.13
CA ALA A 290 17.62 -14.60 -4.52
C ALA A 290 17.01 -15.67 -5.46
N LYS A 291 15.76 -16.08 -5.21
CA LYS A 291 15.03 -17.01 -6.11
C LYS A 291 14.79 -16.38 -7.48
N LEU A 292 14.42 -15.09 -7.53
CA LEU A 292 14.21 -14.36 -8.78
C LEU A 292 15.52 -14.21 -9.58
N LEU A 293 16.64 -14.04 -8.90
CA LEU A 293 17.96 -13.93 -9.52
C LEU A 293 18.35 -15.23 -10.29
N GLU A 294 17.81 -16.38 -9.91
CA GLU A 294 18.09 -17.69 -10.53
C GLU A 294 17.11 -18.03 -11.66
N THR A 295 16.51 -17.04 -12.29
CA THR A 295 15.61 -17.21 -13.44
C THR A 295 16.15 -16.48 -14.67
N PHE A 296 15.74 -16.89 -15.86
CA PHE A 296 16.07 -16.17 -17.08
C PHE A 296 15.37 -14.80 -17.08
N PRO A 297 16.12 -13.69 -17.18
CA PRO A 297 15.55 -12.34 -16.98
C PRO A 297 14.46 -11.99 -17.99
N GLU A 298 14.63 -12.29 -19.28
CA GLU A 298 13.63 -11.98 -20.30
C GLU A 298 12.40 -12.88 -20.18
N CYS A 299 12.57 -14.16 -19.86
CA CYS A 299 11.45 -15.07 -19.60
C CYS A 299 10.64 -14.62 -18.38
N MET A 300 11.31 -14.17 -17.32
CA MET A 300 10.68 -13.62 -16.13
C MET A 300 9.88 -12.36 -16.48
N THR A 301 10.49 -11.38 -17.16
CA THR A 301 9.80 -10.15 -17.59
C THR A 301 8.55 -10.46 -18.41
N LYS A 302 8.66 -11.38 -19.38
CA LYS A 302 7.51 -11.77 -20.20
C LYS A 302 6.41 -12.46 -19.39
N SER A 303 6.79 -13.30 -18.43
CA SER A 303 5.83 -13.93 -17.51
C SER A 303 5.09 -12.91 -16.65
N LEU A 304 5.80 -11.89 -16.13
CA LEU A 304 5.19 -10.79 -15.37
C LEU A 304 4.19 -10.00 -16.21
N GLU A 305 4.55 -9.63 -17.45
CA GLU A 305 3.62 -8.95 -18.37
C GLU A 305 2.32 -9.72 -18.55
N GLU A 306 2.40 -11.04 -18.79
CA GLU A 306 1.22 -11.88 -19.01
C GLU A 306 0.38 -12.04 -17.72
N LEU A 307 1.03 -12.28 -16.58
CA LEU A 307 0.34 -12.45 -15.29
C LEU A 307 -0.29 -11.17 -14.76
N ARG A 308 0.21 -10.00 -15.16
CA ARG A 308 -0.35 -8.68 -14.80
C ARG A 308 -1.60 -8.31 -15.62
N LYS A 309 -1.87 -8.98 -16.75
CA LYS A 309 -2.98 -8.64 -17.66
C LYS A 309 -4.34 -8.50 -16.98
N PRO A 310 -4.77 -9.37 -16.07
CA PRO A 310 -6.06 -9.20 -15.40
C PRO A 310 -6.16 -7.88 -14.63
N LYS A 311 -5.10 -7.49 -13.90
CA LYS A 311 -5.03 -6.19 -13.20
C LYS A 311 -4.97 -5.02 -14.17
N LEU A 312 -4.13 -5.11 -15.21
CA LEU A 312 -3.95 -4.07 -16.23
C LEU A 312 -5.23 -3.81 -17.01
N SER A 313 -5.99 -4.85 -17.39
CA SER A 313 -7.22 -4.71 -18.14
C SER A 313 -8.27 -3.93 -17.35
N ALA A 314 -8.50 -4.29 -16.08
CA ALA A 314 -9.44 -3.59 -15.21
C ALA A 314 -8.98 -2.15 -14.96
N TRP A 315 -7.70 -1.95 -14.60
CA TRP A 315 -7.11 -0.64 -14.34
C TRP A 315 -7.25 0.32 -15.54
N ASN A 316 -6.86 -0.13 -16.74
CA ASN A 316 -6.91 0.70 -17.93
C ASN A 316 -8.35 1.04 -18.36
N ALA A 317 -9.31 0.16 -18.10
CA ALA A 317 -10.73 0.42 -18.39
C ALA A 317 -11.32 1.48 -17.45
N ASN A 318 -10.89 1.53 -16.18
CA ASN A 318 -11.60 2.28 -15.14
C ASN A 318 -10.89 3.56 -14.66
N LYS A 319 -9.56 3.63 -14.70
CA LYS A 319 -8.76 4.69 -14.06
C LYS A 319 -9.18 6.13 -14.43
N GLU A 320 -9.59 6.39 -15.65
CA GLU A 320 -9.97 7.73 -16.09
C GLU A 320 -11.37 8.11 -15.59
N ASN A 321 -12.33 7.18 -15.58
CA ASN A 321 -13.66 7.40 -15.00
C ASN A 321 -13.56 7.59 -13.49
N SER A 322 -12.75 6.78 -12.80
CA SER A 322 -12.48 6.88 -11.37
C SER A 322 -11.87 8.23 -11.02
N ARG A 323 -10.91 8.70 -11.80
CA ARG A 323 -10.29 10.02 -11.65
C ARG A 323 -11.31 11.15 -11.79
N ALA A 324 -12.21 11.08 -12.77
CA ALA A 324 -13.22 12.09 -12.99
C ALA A 324 -14.22 12.15 -11.82
N TRP A 325 -14.69 10.99 -11.34
CA TRP A 325 -15.59 10.92 -10.21
C TRP A 325 -14.96 11.44 -8.92
N LEU A 326 -13.73 11.03 -8.61
CA LEU A 326 -13.00 11.49 -7.42
C LEU A 326 -12.81 13.00 -7.40
N ALA A 327 -12.55 13.61 -8.56
CA ALA A 327 -12.44 15.05 -8.67
C ALA A 327 -13.75 15.76 -8.33
N LEU A 328 -14.88 15.31 -8.88
CA LEU A 328 -16.20 15.86 -8.57
C LEU A 328 -16.54 15.68 -7.08
N ASN A 329 -16.21 14.56 -6.49
CA ASN A 329 -16.48 14.26 -5.09
C ASN A 329 -15.74 15.19 -4.11
N MET A 330 -14.66 15.87 -4.55
CA MET A 330 -13.99 16.90 -3.77
C MET A 330 -14.86 18.13 -3.45
N MET A 331 -16.00 18.27 -4.14
CA MET A 331 -16.98 19.33 -3.84
C MET A 331 -17.95 18.95 -2.71
N ASN A 332 -18.10 17.65 -2.41
CA ASN A 332 -19.16 17.12 -1.53
C ASN A 332 -18.57 16.28 -0.38
N GLU A 333 -18.70 14.96 -0.46
CA GLU A 333 -18.36 14.02 0.61
C GLU A 333 -16.90 14.08 1.04
N ALA A 334 -15.98 14.26 0.10
CA ALA A 334 -14.56 14.36 0.40
C ALA A 334 -14.22 15.55 1.28
N ARG A 335 -14.88 16.71 1.07
CA ARG A 335 -14.70 17.89 1.93
C ARG A 335 -15.14 17.60 3.36
N ALA A 336 -16.32 17.01 3.55
CA ALA A 336 -16.80 16.65 4.87
C ALA A 336 -15.92 15.57 5.52
N GLY A 337 -15.58 14.52 4.78
CA GLY A 337 -14.82 13.39 5.28
C GLY A 337 -13.38 13.74 5.66
N PHE A 338 -12.64 14.44 4.83
CA PHE A 338 -11.26 14.85 5.13
C PHE A 338 -11.19 15.90 6.23
N ARG A 339 -12.14 16.81 6.31
CA ARG A 339 -12.27 17.73 7.46
C ARG A 339 -12.54 16.96 8.74
N ALA A 340 -13.51 16.05 8.76
CA ALA A 340 -13.81 15.23 9.93
C ALA A 340 -12.60 14.43 10.40
N PHE A 341 -11.83 13.88 9.47
CA PHE A 341 -10.62 13.11 9.78
C PHE A 341 -9.51 13.97 10.40
N ASN A 342 -9.29 15.20 9.88
CA ASN A 342 -8.21 16.07 10.33
C ASN A 342 -8.58 16.88 11.58
N GLU A 343 -9.83 17.34 11.70
CA GLU A 343 -10.33 18.15 12.82
C GLU A 343 -10.77 17.27 14.01
N GLY A 344 -11.20 16.03 13.77
CA GLY A 344 -11.59 15.09 14.81
C GLY A 344 -10.41 14.56 15.63
N THR A 345 -10.70 14.21 16.89
CA THR A 345 -9.73 13.68 17.87
C THR A 345 -10.03 12.24 18.25
N LYS A 346 -9.25 11.67 19.16
CA LYS A 346 -9.56 10.35 19.74
C LYS A 346 -10.84 10.36 20.56
N GLU A 347 -11.14 11.48 21.18
CA GLU A 347 -12.32 11.67 22.05
C GLU A 347 -13.60 11.88 21.22
N THR A 348 -13.55 12.69 20.18
CA THR A 348 -14.71 12.98 19.32
C THR A 348 -14.97 11.91 18.27
N GLY A 349 -13.94 11.11 17.94
CA GLY A 349 -13.88 10.31 16.74
C GLY A 349 -13.47 11.16 15.52
N ARG A 350 -13.38 10.50 14.36
CA ARG A 350 -12.95 11.11 13.09
C ARG A 350 -13.94 10.87 11.96
N GLU A 351 -15.15 10.46 12.30
CA GLU A 351 -16.22 10.16 11.36
C GLU A 351 -17.45 11.01 11.70
N ILE A 352 -18.09 11.57 10.68
CA ILE A 352 -19.35 12.32 10.82
C ILE A 352 -20.48 11.39 11.29
N ASP A 353 -21.64 11.97 11.61
CA ASP A 353 -22.87 11.20 11.81
C ASP A 353 -23.50 10.85 10.45
N PHE A 354 -23.19 9.65 9.95
CA PHE A 354 -23.70 9.18 8.66
C PHE A 354 -25.23 9.02 8.63
N VAL A 355 -25.86 8.75 9.77
CA VAL A 355 -27.31 8.62 9.84
C VAL A 355 -27.97 9.97 9.66
N LYS A 356 -27.51 11.00 10.35
CA LYS A 356 -27.99 12.39 10.18
C LYS A 356 -27.77 12.91 8.77
N LEU A 357 -26.59 12.64 8.18
CA LEU A 357 -26.32 12.99 6.79
C LEU A 357 -27.36 12.35 5.86
N ARG A 358 -27.56 11.03 5.94
CA ARG A 358 -28.52 10.28 5.11
C ARG A 358 -29.96 10.79 5.29
N GLN A 359 -30.35 11.09 6.51
CA GLN A 359 -31.67 11.69 6.82
C GLN A 359 -31.84 13.07 6.18
N GLY A 360 -30.79 13.90 6.17
CA GLY A 360 -30.81 15.19 5.50
C GLY A 360 -30.96 15.06 3.99
N LEU A 361 -30.12 14.23 3.36
CA LEU A 361 -30.18 13.97 1.92
C LEU A 361 -31.52 13.37 1.50
N ALA A 362 -32.10 12.47 2.30
CA ALA A 362 -33.41 11.88 2.03
C ALA A 362 -34.57 12.90 2.07
N ARG A 363 -34.39 14.01 2.77
CA ARG A 363 -35.34 15.14 2.79
C ARG A 363 -35.05 16.17 1.68
N GLY A 364 -34.10 15.90 0.81
CA GLY A 364 -33.74 16.81 -0.30
C GLY A 364 -32.82 17.97 0.11
N ILE A 365 -32.16 17.91 1.27
CA ILE A 365 -31.15 18.92 1.63
C ILE A 365 -29.96 18.75 0.70
N PRO A 366 -29.59 19.77 -0.08
CA PRO A 366 -28.46 19.70 -1.00
C PRO A 366 -27.15 19.79 -0.25
N TRP A 367 -26.07 19.30 -0.86
CA TRP A 367 -24.73 19.56 -0.41
C TRP A 367 -24.44 21.07 -0.41
N SER A 368 -23.94 21.60 0.71
CA SER A 368 -23.62 23.00 0.90
C SER A 368 -22.56 23.15 1.99
N GLU A 369 -21.89 24.30 2.05
CA GLU A 369 -20.99 24.66 3.15
C GLU A 369 -21.69 24.53 4.50
N GLN A 370 -22.93 25.06 4.59
CA GLN A 370 -23.71 25.03 5.82
C GLN A 370 -23.96 23.59 6.30
N LEU A 371 -24.23 22.63 5.38
CA LEU A 371 -24.39 21.23 5.73
C LEU A 371 -23.08 20.64 6.23
N ILE A 372 -21.97 20.90 5.55
CA ILE A 372 -20.64 20.41 5.92
C ILE A 372 -20.24 20.96 7.29
N ASP A 373 -20.35 22.27 7.51
CA ASP A 373 -20.03 22.91 8.79
C ASP A 373 -20.89 22.36 9.93
N GLY A 374 -22.18 22.14 9.68
CA GLY A 374 -23.07 21.51 10.65
C GLY A 374 -22.66 20.09 11.04
N LEU A 375 -22.23 19.26 10.09
CA LEU A 375 -21.73 17.92 10.35
C LEU A 375 -20.42 17.93 11.16
N ILE A 376 -19.51 18.84 10.85
CA ILE A 376 -18.24 19.00 11.58
C ILE A 376 -18.50 19.53 12.99
N ALA A 377 -19.33 20.57 13.14
CA ALA A 377 -19.70 21.09 14.46
C ALA A 377 -20.32 20.02 15.34
N ALA A 378 -21.21 19.18 14.80
CA ALA A 378 -21.83 18.07 15.52
C ALA A 378 -20.80 16.98 15.92
N LEU A 379 -19.78 16.72 15.08
CA LEU A 379 -18.68 15.82 15.41
C LEU A 379 -17.87 16.36 16.60
N LEU A 380 -17.46 17.62 16.54
CA LEU A 380 -16.63 18.24 17.56
C LEU A 380 -17.35 18.41 18.90
N ALA A 381 -18.68 18.60 18.89
CA ALA A 381 -19.52 18.70 20.08
C ALA A 381 -19.61 17.37 20.89
N ARG A 382 -19.31 16.22 20.29
CA ARG A 382 -19.30 14.92 21.01
C ARG A 382 -18.31 14.86 22.18
N ARG A 383 -17.40 15.84 22.27
CA ARG A 383 -16.40 15.93 23.35
C ARG A 383 -17.02 16.23 24.73
N SER A 384 -18.23 16.79 24.78
CA SER A 384 -18.90 17.19 26.02
C SER A 384 -19.73 16.08 26.69
N GLU A 385 -19.95 14.94 26.02
CA GLU A 385 -20.87 13.90 26.48
C GLU A 385 -20.20 12.60 26.95
N ARG A 386 -18.87 12.54 26.99
CA ARG A 386 -18.06 11.39 27.45
C ARG A 386 -17.13 11.82 28.58
#